data_968805ff3b04f91404c41dcc115d0a6f
#
_entry.id   968805ff3b04f91404c41dcc115d0a6f
#
_cell.length_a   1.000
_cell.length_b   1.000
_cell.length_c   1.000
_cell.angle_alpha   90.00
_cell.angle_beta   90.00
_cell.angle_gamma   90.00
#
_symmetry.space_group_name_H-M   'P 1'
#
loop_
_entity.id
_entity.type
_entity.pdbx_description
1 polymer ?
#
loop_
_entity_poly.entity_id
_entity_poly.type
_entity_poly.pdbx_seq_one_letter_code
_entity_poly.pdbx_strand_id
1 'polypeptide(L)'
;MVDKENGTAILYRGNLDAITLPLTWLEAEPNSTQPDFDDFEITDFGQTVRLGEYEAGTEAILYEFDPLFRRRDKERRLEMDDSFGGALRRLRLQKGLKQSDFPPEISLKEVGRIERGEVDTIHDSTLESLARRLGVAPEEIETY
;
A
#
# COMPACT_ATOMS: atom_id res chain seq x y z
N MET A 1 -7.19 -3.50 -24.66
CA MET A 1 -8.30 -3.32 -25.64
C MET A 1 -9.18 -2.18 -25.14
N VAL A 2 -9.50 -1.23 -26.01
CA VAL A 2 -10.39 -0.10 -25.69
C VAL A 2 -11.75 -0.36 -26.37
N ASP A 3 -12.83 -0.27 -25.60
CA ASP A 3 -14.21 -0.37 -26.04
C ASP A 3 -14.89 1.00 -25.87
N LYS A 4 -14.89 1.78 -26.93
CA LYS A 4 -15.46 3.14 -26.95
C LYS A 4 -16.98 3.13 -26.85
N GLU A 5 -17.65 2.08 -27.36
CA GLU A 5 -19.11 1.98 -27.34
C GLU A 5 -19.63 1.83 -25.89
N ASN A 6 -18.92 1.02 -25.10
CA ASN A 6 -19.25 0.80 -23.70
C ASN A 6 -18.48 1.73 -22.73
N GLY A 7 -17.61 2.60 -23.25
CA GLY A 7 -16.82 3.55 -22.43
C GLY A 7 -15.85 2.84 -21.48
N THR A 8 -15.26 1.72 -21.88
CA THR A 8 -14.38 0.92 -21.03
C THR A 8 -13.07 0.56 -21.71
N ALA A 9 -12.02 0.35 -20.90
CA ALA A 9 -10.78 -0.29 -21.31
C ALA A 9 -10.61 -1.62 -20.56
N ILE A 10 -10.10 -2.64 -21.26
CA ILE A 10 -9.84 -3.96 -20.70
C ILE A 10 -8.35 -4.25 -20.81
N LEU A 11 -7.71 -4.48 -19.66
CA LEU A 11 -6.31 -4.85 -19.53
C LEU A 11 -6.21 -6.33 -19.16
N TYR A 12 -5.52 -7.11 -19.99
CA TYR A 12 -5.27 -8.53 -19.73
C TYR A 12 -3.93 -8.71 -19.03
N ARG A 13 -3.89 -9.58 -18.05
CA ARG A 13 -2.67 -10.04 -17.39
C ARG A 13 -2.17 -11.34 -18.00
N GLY A 14 -0.90 -11.68 -17.68
CA GLY A 14 -0.28 -12.92 -18.15
C GLY A 14 -0.96 -14.22 -17.67
N ASN A 15 -1.80 -14.16 -16.66
CA ASN A 15 -2.60 -15.28 -16.15
C ASN A 15 -4.01 -15.37 -16.76
N LEU A 16 -4.27 -14.65 -17.85
CA LEU A 16 -5.56 -14.52 -18.53
C LEU A 16 -6.65 -13.79 -17.72
N ASP A 17 -6.29 -13.25 -16.58
CA ASP A 17 -7.17 -12.41 -15.80
C ASP A 17 -7.29 -11.01 -16.43
N ALA A 18 -8.44 -10.37 -16.32
CA ALA A 18 -8.71 -9.09 -16.94
C ALA A 18 -9.18 -8.05 -15.92
N ILE A 19 -8.73 -6.82 -16.10
CA ILE A 19 -9.22 -5.67 -15.36
C ILE A 19 -9.98 -4.78 -16.33
N THR A 20 -11.21 -4.45 -15.97
CA THR A 20 -12.02 -3.49 -16.70
C THR A 20 -12.06 -2.17 -15.95
N LEU A 21 -11.74 -1.09 -16.63
CA LEU A 21 -11.81 0.27 -16.07
C LEU A 21 -12.63 1.18 -17.00
N PRO A 22 -13.35 2.17 -16.45
CA PRO A 22 -14.07 3.14 -17.27
C PRO A 22 -13.07 4.09 -17.94
N LEU A 23 -13.33 4.49 -19.20
CA LEU A 23 -12.48 5.44 -19.92
C LEU A 23 -12.44 6.80 -19.21
N THR A 24 -13.50 7.17 -18.47
CA THR A 24 -13.55 8.39 -17.68
C THR A 24 -12.49 8.46 -16.58
N TRP A 25 -11.95 7.32 -16.13
CA TRP A 25 -10.85 7.30 -15.18
C TRP A 25 -9.51 7.72 -15.82
N LEU A 26 -9.38 7.53 -17.14
CA LEU A 26 -8.21 7.94 -17.93
C LEU A 26 -8.34 9.38 -18.46
N GLU A 27 -9.45 10.06 -18.19
CA GLU A 27 -9.63 11.46 -18.58
C GLU A 27 -8.64 12.35 -17.81
N ALA A 28 -8.08 13.31 -18.55
CA ALA A 28 -7.15 14.29 -18.01
C ALA A 28 -7.82 15.65 -17.79
N GLU A 29 -7.22 16.50 -16.96
CA GLU A 29 -7.72 17.86 -16.77
C GLU A 29 -7.72 18.65 -18.11
N PRO A 30 -8.62 19.61 -18.30
CA PRO A 30 -8.85 20.28 -19.59
C PRO A 30 -7.62 20.91 -20.25
N ASN A 31 -6.60 21.26 -19.45
CA ASN A 31 -5.37 21.92 -19.93
C ASN A 31 -4.14 20.98 -19.93
N SER A 32 -4.33 19.70 -19.73
CA SER A 32 -3.28 18.69 -19.76
C SER A 32 -3.36 17.81 -21.00
N THR A 33 -2.38 16.93 -21.19
CA THR A 33 -2.34 15.99 -22.30
C THR A 33 -3.58 15.09 -22.25
N GLN A 34 -4.36 15.08 -23.31
CA GLN A 34 -5.57 14.28 -23.42
C GLN A 34 -5.25 12.88 -23.94
N PRO A 35 -5.95 11.84 -23.47
CA PRO A 35 -5.76 10.49 -23.97
C PRO A 35 -6.31 10.33 -25.40
N ASP A 36 -5.50 9.74 -26.28
CA ASP A 36 -5.95 9.27 -27.58
C ASP A 36 -6.31 7.77 -27.50
N PHE A 37 -7.59 7.49 -27.40
CA PHE A 37 -8.08 6.11 -27.28
C PHE A 37 -7.96 5.27 -28.57
N ASP A 38 -7.52 5.85 -29.69
CA ASP A 38 -7.20 5.14 -30.93
C ASP A 38 -5.74 4.67 -30.98
N ASP A 39 -4.86 5.31 -30.20
CA ASP A 39 -3.46 4.95 -30.07
C ASP A 39 -3.15 4.38 -28.67
N PHE A 40 -3.54 3.12 -28.47
CA PHE A 40 -3.38 2.42 -27.20
C PHE A 40 -2.21 1.45 -27.24
N GLU A 41 -1.25 1.63 -26.36
CA GLU A 41 -0.09 0.75 -26.20
C GLU A 41 0.23 0.49 -24.72
N ILE A 42 0.85 -0.67 -24.43
CA ILE A 42 1.46 -0.95 -23.12
C ILE A 42 2.97 -0.95 -23.30
N THR A 43 3.64 -0.08 -22.57
CA THR A 43 5.08 0.16 -22.67
C THR A 43 5.79 -0.20 -21.35
N ASP A 44 7.11 -0.01 -21.30
CA ASP A 44 7.94 -0.19 -20.12
C ASP A 44 7.74 -1.55 -19.43
N PHE A 45 7.76 -2.61 -20.24
CA PHE A 45 7.55 -3.99 -19.74
C PHE A 45 6.24 -4.18 -18.98
N GLY A 46 5.19 -3.47 -19.38
CA GLY A 46 3.87 -3.57 -18.76
C GLY A 46 3.64 -2.59 -17.60
N GLN A 47 4.54 -1.63 -17.38
CA GLN A 47 4.42 -0.65 -16.30
C GLN A 47 3.61 0.58 -16.68
N THR A 48 3.49 0.87 -17.98
CA THR A 48 2.83 2.08 -18.48
C THR A 48 1.77 1.73 -19.52
N VAL A 49 0.60 2.32 -19.36
CA VAL A 49 -0.44 2.41 -20.40
C VAL A 49 -0.27 3.74 -21.10
N ARG A 50 0.00 3.72 -22.40
CA ARG A 50 0.11 4.91 -23.23
C ARG A 50 -1.10 5.04 -24.16
N LEU A 51 -1.62 6.25 -24.28
CA LEU A 51 -2.77 6.64 -25.09
C LEU A 51 -2.37 7.90 -25.90
N GLY A 52 -1.71 7.71 -27.03
CA GLY A 52 -1.02 8.78 -27.73
C GLY A 52 0.13 9.34 -26.88
N GLU A 53 0.04 10.62 -26.52
CA GLU A 53 0.99 11.31 -25.63
C GLU A 53 0.60 11.24 -24.14
N TYR A 54 -0.58 10.69 -23.81
CA TYR A 54 -1.03 10.50 -22.43
C TYR A 54 -0.48 9.19 -21.87
N GLU A 55 -0.02 9.23 -20.63
CA GLU A 55 0.51 8.05 -19.93
C GLU A 55 -0.14 7.86 -18.57
N ALA A 56 -0.43 6.61 -18.25
CA ALA A 56 -0.92 6.18 -16.93
C ALA A 56 -0.14 4.96 -16.44
N GLY A 57 0.32 5.01 -15.20
CA GLY A 57 0.99 3.86 -14.58
C GLY A 57 0.05 2.69 -14.36
N THR A 58 0.43 1.49 -14.79
CA THR A 58 -0.36 0.27 -14.56
C THR A 58 -0.55 -0.02 -13.09
N GLU A 59 0.42 0.35 -12.23
CA GLU A 59 0.31 0.19 -10.77
C GLU A 59 -0.85 1.02 -10.20
N ALA A 60 -1.06 2.25 -10.68
CA ALA A 60 -2.18 3.09 -10.27
C ALA A 60 -3.53 2.47 -10.68
N ILE A 61 -3.60 1.92 -11.90
CA ILE A 61 -4.78 1.22 -12.39
C ILE A 61 -5.06 -0.02 -11.53
N LEU A 62 -4.05 -0.83 -11.26
CA LEU A 62 -4.16 -2.02 -10.41
C LEU A 62 -4.60 -1.65 -8.99
N TYR A 63 -4.05 -0.59 -8.43
CA TYR A 63 -4.40 -0.15 -7.09
C TYR A 63 -5.88 0.25 -7.00
N GLU A 64 -6.41 0.91 -8.03
CA GLU A 64 -7.81 1.35 -8.05
C GLU A 64 -8.79 0.21 -8.33
N PHE A 65 -8.49 -0.61 -9.35
CA PHE A 65 -9.46 -1.57 -9.88
C PHE A 65 -9.22 -3.03 -9.47
N ASP A 66 -8.10 -3.34 -8.78
CA ASP A 66 -7.81 -4.68 -8.27
C ASP A 66 -7.72 -4.71 -6.74
N PRO A 67 -8.77 -5.11 -6.03
CA PRO A 67 -8.74 -5.20 -4.57
C PRO A 67 -7.66 -6.16 -4.03
N LEU A 68 -7.31 -7.22 -4.77
CA LEU A 68 -6.27 -8.17 -4.35
C LEU A 68 -4.87 -7.54 -4.49
N PHE A 69 -4.63 -6.79 -5.56
CA PHE A 69 -3.38 -6.05 -5.73
C PHE A 69 -3.23 -5.01 -4.61
N ARG A 70 -4.25 -4.21 -4.36
CA ARG A 70 -4.29 -3.19 -3.29
C ARG A 70 -3.97 -3.80 -1.93
N ARG A 71 -4.54 -4.96 -1.61
CA ARG A 71 -4.27 -5.67 -0.36
C ARG A 71 -2.81 -6.12 -0.25
N ARG A 72 -2.28 -6.76 -1.31
CA ARG A 72 -0.87 -7.22 -1.36
C ARG A 72 0.11 -6.06 -1.29
N ASP A 73 -0.16 -4.95 -1.99
CA ASP A 73 0.67 -3.76 -1.95
C ASP A 73 0.72 -3.15 -0.55
N LYS A 74 -0.43 -3.07 0.12
CA LYS A 74 -0.50 -2.62 1.51
C LYS A 74 0.29 -3.54 2.45
N GLU A 75 0.17 -4.85 2.31
CA GLU A 75 0.93 -5.83 3.09
C GLU A 75 2.44 -5.65 2.86
N ARG A 76 2.88 -5.53 1.60
CA ARG A 76 4.27 -5.28 1.22
C ARG A 76 4.82 -3.99 1.85
N ARG A 77 4.08 -2.89 1.76
CA ARG A 77 4.50 -1.60 2.35
C ARG A 77 4.67 -1.71 3.88
N LEU A 78 3.79 -2.44 4.55
CA LEU A 78 3.89 -2.67 5.99
C LEU A 78 5.09 -3.56 6.37
N GLU A 79 5.46 -4.51 5.51
CA GLU A 79 6.65 -5.36 5.70
C GLU A 79 7.95 -4.59 5.48
N MET A 80 7.95 -3.60 4.57
CA MET A 80 9.11 -2.79 4.21
C MET A 80 9.18 -1.45 4.97
N ASP A 81 8.31 -1.23 5.96
CA ASP A 81 8.29 0.00 6.76
C ASP A 81 9.47 0.01 7.75
N ASP A 82 10.48 0.86 7.47
CA ASP A 82 11.70 0.99 8.28
C ASP A 82 11.51 1.89 9.52
N SER A 83 10.30 2.41 9.74
CA SER A 83 10.01 3.20 10.94
C SER A 83 10.02 2.35 12.22
N PHE A 84 10.17 3.02 13.38
CA PHE A 84 10.01 2.35 14.68
C PHE A 84 8.65 1.61 14.78
N GLY A 85 7.58 2.22 14.30
CA GLY A 85 6.25 1.59 14.27
C GLY A 85 6.20 0.33 13.42
N GLY A 86 6.88 0.35 12.26
CA GLY A 86 7.05 -0.82 11.40
C GLY A 86 7.84 -1.94 12.08
N ALA A 87 8.96 -1.60 12.71
CA ALA A 87 9.78 -2.53 13.48
C ALA A 87 8.99 -3.14 14.66
N LEU A 88 8.32 -2.32 15.43
CA LEU A 88 7.45 -2.77 16.53
C LEU A 88 6.38 -3.77 16.03
N ARG A 89 5.73 -3.44 14.92
CA ARG A 89 4.70 -4.30 14.32
C ARG A 89 5.28 -5.65 13.87
N ARG A 90 6.42 -5.65 13.15
CA ARG A 90 7.09 -6.90 12.72
C ARG A 90 7.45 -7.77 13.91
N LEU A 91 8.11 -7.20 14.91
CA LEU A 91 8.50 -7.92 16.12
C LEU A 91 7.30 -8.49 16.87
N ARG A 92 6.22 -7.71 17.04
CA ARG A 92 4.98 -8.17 17.66
C ARG A 92 4.40 -9.38 16.91
N LEU A 93 4.30 -9.30 15.59
CA LEU A 93 3.77 -10.39 14.76
C LEU A 93 4.68 -11.63 14.81
N GLN A 94 6.00 -11.45 14.82
CA GLN A 94 6.97 -12.53 14.97
C GLN A 94 6.80 -13.27 16.31
N LYS A 95 6.45 -12.53 17.38
CA LYS A 95 6.14 -13.11 18.70
C LYS A 95 4.73 -13.71 18.79
N GLY A 96 3.92 -13.62 17.73
CA GLY A 96 2.54 -14.11 17.71
C GLY A 96 1.57 -13.29 18.57
N LEU A 97 1.90 -12.04 18.88
CA LEU A 97 1.11 -11.18 19.74
C LEU A 97 0.10 -10.33 18.94
N LYS A 98 -1.07 -10.09 19.54
CA LYS A 98 -2.04 -9.09 19.11
C LYS A 98 -1.72 -7.74 19.75
N GLN A 99 -2.23 -6.66 19.18
CA GLN A 99 -2.12 -5.31 19.78
C GLN A 99 -2.74 -5.24 21.18
N SER A 100 -3.75 -6.07 21.45
CA SER A 100 -4.40 -6.19 22.76
C SER A 100 -3.60 -6.96 23.81
N ASP A 101 -2.50 -7.63 23.43
CA ASP A 101 -1.72 -8.48 24.35
C ASP A 101 -0.65 -7.69 25.13
N PHE A 102 -0.57 -6.39 24.93
CA PHE A 102 0.29 -5.52 25.71
C PHE A 102 -0.31 -5.23 27.11
N PRO A 103 0.53 -4.81 28.11
CA PRO A 103 0.05 -4.50 29.44
C PRO A 103 -1.07 -3.44 29.44
N PRO A 104 -1.97 -3.46 30.45
CA PRO A 104 -3.12 -2.54 30.51
C PRO A 104 -2.74 -1.05 30.56
N GLU A 105 -1.49 -0.73 30.90
CA GLU A 105 -0.95 0.64 30.88
C GLU A 105 -0.84 1.21 29.47
N ILE A 106 -0.75 0.33 28.46
CA ILE A 106 -0.68 0.71 27.03
C ILE A 106 -1.96 0.26 26.37
N SER A 107 -2.81 1.19 26.00
CA SER A 107 -4.06 0.85 25.32
C SER A 107 -3.84 0.28 23.93
N LEU A 108 -4.74 -0.59 23.47
CA LEU A 108 -4.77 -1.09 22.09
C LEU A 108 -4.72 0.05 21.07
N LYS A 109 -5.42 1.16 21.34
CA LYS A 109 -5.41 2.35 20.49
C LYS A 109 -4.02 2.98 20.42
N GLU A 110 -3.30 3.01 21.52
CA GLU A 110 -1.95 3.58 21.59
C GLU A 110 -0.94 2.71 20.84
N VAL A 111 -0.96 1.40 21.03
CA VAL A 111 -0.13 0.47 20.25
C VAL A 111 -0.39 0.67 18.75
N GLY A 112 -1.64 0.72 18.34
CA GLY A 112 -2.00 0.96 16.94
C GLY A 112 -1.50 2.30 16.38
N ARG A 113 -1.55 3.38 17.19
CA ARG A 113 -1.01 4.68 16.79
C ARG A 113 0.50 4.67 16.65
N ILE A 114 1.21 4.02 17.56
CA ILE A 114 2.67 3.86 17.48
C ILE A 114 3.04 3.07 16.22
N GLU A 115 2.39 1.95 15.97
CA GLU A 115 2.66 1.12 14.79
C GLU A 115 2.38 1.84 13.46
N ARG A 116 1.46 2.81 13.44
CA ARG A 116 1.17 3.64 12.25
C ARG A 116 2.03 4.89 12.13
N GLY A 117 2.97 5.11 13.07
CA GLY A 117 3.83 6.29 13.07
C GLY A 117 3.08 7.60 13.41
N GLU A 118 1.95 7.52 14.11
CA GLU A 118 1.12 8.68 14.50
C GLU A 118 1.58 9.32 15.84
N VAL A 119 2.67 8.84 16.40
CA VAL A 119 3.24 9.30 17.68
C VAL A 119 4.65 9.78 17.43
N ASP A 120 4.90 11.08 17.60
CA ASP A 120 6.21 11.69 17.36
C ASP A 120 7.23 11.32 18.43
N THR A 121 6.79 11.14 19.67
CA THR A 121 7.67 10.82 20.80
C THR A 121 7.01 9.78 21.68
N ILE A 122 7.72 8.69 21.93
CA ILE A 122 7.28 7.62 22.84
C ILE A 122 7.95 7.85 24.18
N HIS A 123 7.17 7.87 25.25
CA HIS A 123 7.71 7.99 26.62
C HIS A 123 8.52 6.74 26.99
N ASP A 124 9.61 6.93 27.73
CA ASP A 124 10.50 5.85 28.15
C ASP A 124 9.76 4.72 28.88
N SER A 125 8.81 5.06 29.75
CA SER A 125 7.98 4.07 30.44
C SER A 125 7.13 3.21 29.50
N THR A 126 6.60 3.80 28.42
CA THR A 126 5.87 3.09 27.38
C THR A 126 6.81 2.18 26.59
N LEU A 127 7.97 2.70 26.21
CA LEU A 127 8.99 1.95 25.49
C LEU A 127 9.49 0.74 26.29
N GLU A 128 9.79 0.92 27.58
CA GLU A 128 10.16 -0.16 28.49
C GLU A 128 9.06 -1.23 28.63
N SER A 129 7.80 -0.82 28.71
CA SER A 129 6.67 -1.73 28.82
C SER A 129 6.46 -2.55 27.54
N LEU A 130 6.62 -1.92 26.38
CA LEU A 130 6.60 -2.59 25.08
C LEU A 130 7.72 -3.63 24.99
N ALA A 131 8.96 -3.21 25.26
CA ALA A 131 10.14 -4.05 25.21
C ALA A 131 10.05 -5.26 26.16
N ARG A 132 9.61 -5.04 27.39
CA ARG A 132 9.38 -6.11 28.38
C ARG A 132 8.39 -7.14 27.88
N ARG A 133 7.29 -6.72 27.28
CA ARG A 133 6.27 -7.64 26.75
C ARG A 133 6.78 -8.42 25.54
N LEU A 134 7.64 -7.80 24.73
CA LEU A 134 8.27 -8.41 23.56
C LEU A 134 9.48 -9.29 23.90
N GLY A 135 10.02 -9.17 25.12
CA GLY A 135 11.18 -9.93 25.57
C GLY A 135 12.51 -9.48 24.94
N VAL A 136 12.64 -8.20 24.63
CA VAL A 136 13.84 -7.57 24.05
C VAL A 136 14.21 -6.32 24.86
N ALA A 137 15.42 -5.79 24.65
CA ALA A 137 15.77 -4.47 25.18
C ALA A 137 15.07 -3.36 24.36
N PRO A 138 14.76 -2.19 24.96
CA PRO A 138 14.09 -1.09 24.25
C PRO A 138 14.77 -0.70 22.94
N GLU A 139 16.09 -0.59 22.95
CA GLU A 139 16.92 -0.24 21.80
C GLU A 139 16.97 -1.32 20.72
N GLU A 140 16.62 -2.55 21.02
CA GLU A 140 16.59 -3.65 20.07
C GLU A 140 15.35 -3.63 19.18
N ILE A 141 14.26 -2.95 19.57
CA ILE A 141 13.00 -2.93 18.80
C ILE A 141 13.25 -2.40 17.39
N GLU A 142 14.04 -1.35 17.26
CA GLU A 142 14.35 -0.72 15.95
C GLU A 142 15.16 -1.62 15.00
N THR A 143 15.73 -2.71 15.50
CA THR A 143 16.55 -3.61 14.70
C THR A 143 15.75 -4.69 13.95
N TYR A 144 14.45 -4.75 14.15
CA TYR A 144 13.54 -5.74 13.56
C TYR A 144 12.78 -5.28 12.29
#